data_f01f350d361afdde42e7897e61411cfb
#
_entry.id   f01f350d361afdde42e7897e61411cfb
#
_cell.length_a   1.000
_cell.length_b   1.000
_cell.length_c   1.000
_cell.angle_alpha   90.00
_cell.angle_beta   90.00
_cell.angle_gamma   90.00
#
_symmetry.space_group_name_H-M   'P 1'
#
loop_
_entity.id
_entity.type
_entity.pdbx_description
1 polymer ?
#
loop_
_entity_poly.entity_id
_entity_poly.type
_entity_poly.pdbx_seq_one_letter_code
_entity_poly.pdbx_strand_id
1 'polypeptide(L)'
;MLFRSTQNKVPSYLGSSFAFLAPIAASVKSDSMAVALGGVVATGVILALVGLIARAVGTGWINWMLPPLVTGTIVMVIGFNLAGAAKGGLASGPLLGTITLLAIASFAAFSRGFLGRISIFLGVVVGYVVAFIMGDVKTDGISAAKWFAAPTFTSPEFKMSAIVLFIPVVLVLIAENVGHVKAVSSMTEIGRAHV
;
A
#
# COMPACT_ATOMS: atom_id res chain seq x y z
N MET A 1 -14.11 8.35 2.44
CA MET A 1 -13.96 9.26 3.58
C MET A 1 -13.21 10.53 3.21
N LEU A 2 -12.05 10.47 2.56
CA LEU A 2 -11.28 11.65 2.14
C LEU A 2 -12.08 12.64 1.28
N PHE A 3 -12.93 12.17 0.38
CA PHE A 3 -13.75 13.02 -0.48
C PHE A 3 -14.66 13.96 0.31
N ARG A 4 -15.27 13.49 1.40
CA ARG A 4 -16.11 14.32 2.28
C ARG A 4 -15.29 15.28 3.14
N SER A 5 -14.14 14.84 3.68
CA SER A 5 -13.29 15.67 4.54
C SER A 5 -12.55 16.77 3.79
N THR A 6 -12.39 16.64 2.46
CA THR A 6 -11.76 17.63 1.57
C THR A 6 -12.77 18.46 0.80
N GLN A 7 -14.02 18.56 1.26
CA GLN A 7 -15.08 19.32 0.60
C GLN A 7 -15.27 18.90 -0.87
N ASN A 8 -15.20 17.60 -1.14
CA ASN A 8 -15.31 16.99 -2.48
C ASN A 8 -14.19 17.40 -3.47
N LYS A 9 -13.04 17.87 -2.98
CA LYS A 9 -11.93 18.33 -3.83
C LYS A 9 -10.92 17.23 -4.16
N VAL A 10 -10.82 16.17 -3.35
CA VAL A 10 -9.84 15.09 -3.55
C VAL A 10 -10.55 13.75 -3.60
N PRO A 11 -10.88 13.23 -4.79
CA PRO A 11 -11.47 11.89 -4.95
C PRO A 11 -10.38 10.81 -4.89
N SER A 12 -9.61 10.77 -3.80
CA SER A 12 -8.55 9.80 -3.61
C SER A 12 -8.77 8.95 -2.37
N TYR A 13 -8.50 7.66 -2.48
CA TYR A 13 -8.45 6.74 -1.35
C TYR A 13 -6.99 6.57 -0.94
N LEU A 14 -6.72 6.83 0.33
CA LEU A 14 -5.43 6.55 0.95
C LEU A 14 -5.60 5.33 1.85
N GLY A 15 -5.01 4.23 1.44
CA GLY A 15 -5.03 2.96 2.17
C GLY A 15 -3.72 2.69 2.91
N SER A 16 -3.57 1.45 3.37
CA SER A 16 -2.32 0.95 3.95
C SER A 16 -1.22 0.90 2.88
N SER A 17 -0.01 1.28 3.25
CA SER A 17 1.15 1.24 2.36
C SER A 17 1.96 -0.05 2.53
N PHE A 18 2.44 -0.59 1.42
CA PHE A 18 3.41 -1.70 1.41
C PHE A 18 4.77 -1.32 2.03
N ALA A 19 5.07 -0.04 2.19
CA ALA A 19 6.28 0.42 2.84
C ALA A 19 6.41 -0.06 4.30
N PHE A 20 5.29 -0.39 4.95
CA PHE A 20 5.29 -0.95 6.30
C PHE A 20 5.71 -2.42 6.38
N LEU A 21 5.65 -3.20 5.30
CA LEU A 21 5.87 -4.66 5.35
C LEU A 21 7.27 -5.01 5.88
N ALA A 22 8.31 -4.36 5.35
CA ALA A 22 9.68 -4.65 5.76
C ALA A 22 9.97 -4.25 7.22
N PRO A 23 9.64 -3.04 7.69
CA PRO A 23 9.81 -2.66 9.09
C PRO A 23 8.99 -3.50 10.06
N ILE A 24 7.74 -3.84 9.71
CA ILE A 24 6.90 -4.72 10.55
C ILE A 24 7.56 -6.11 10.65
N ALA A 25 7.94 -6.72 9.53
CA ALA A 25 8.56 -8.03 9.52
C ALA A 25 9.88 -8.05 10.32
N ALA A 26 10.69 -7.00 10.19
CA ALA A 26 11.93 -6.85 10.96
C ALA A 26 11.65 -6.72 12.46
N SER A 27 10.69 -5.85 12.84
CA SER A 27 10.32 -5.61 14.24
C SER A 27 9.69 -6.83 14.90
N VAL A 28 8.84 -7.57 14.19
CA VAL A 28 8.25 -8.82 14.69
C VAL A 28 9.31 -9.90 14.87
N LYS A 29 10.33 -9.96 13.99
CA LYS A 29 11.42 -10.92 14.08
C LYS A 29 12.37 -10.62 15.25
N SER A 30 12.63 -9.35 15.54
CA SER A 30 13.56 -8.93 16.61
C SER A 30 12.91 -8.82 17.98
N ASP A 31 11.63 -8.48 18.03
CA ASP A 31 10.92 -8.16 19.26
C ASP A 31 9.53 -8.84 19.30
N SER A 32 8.49 -8.07 18.93
CA SER A 32 7.10 -8.55 18.98
C SER A 32 6.18 -7.76 18.04
N MET A 33 4.96 -8.28 17.84
CA MET A 33 3.92 -7.55 17.12
C MET A 33 3.51 -6.25 17.85
N ALA A 34 3.49 -6.26 19.19
CA ALA A 34 3.17 -5.07 19.99
C ALA A 34 4.15 -3.93 19.74
N VAL A 35 5.44 -4.24 19.65
CA VAL A 35 6.51 -3.27 19.34
C VAL A 35 6.39 -2.77 17.88
N ALA A 36 6.07 -3.65 16.94
CA ALA A 36 5.81 -3.24 15.55
C ALA A 36 4.63 -2.27 15.46
N LEU A 37 3.54 -2.54 16.18
CA LEU A 37 2.39 -1.63 16.27
C LEU A 37 2.76 -0.28 16.87
N GLY A 38 3.65 -0.25 17.88
CA GLY A 38 4.21 0.98 18.43
C GLY A 38 4.92 1.82 17.38
N GLY A 39 5.72 1.19 16.50
CA GLY A 39 6.37 1.84 15.37
C GLY A 39 5.37 2.42 14.36
N VAL A 40 4.30 1.66 14.04
CA VAL A 40 3.21 2.14 13.16
C VAL A 40 2.51 3.36 13.75
N VAL A 41 2.15 3.32 15.04
CA VAL A 41 1.52 4.45 15.74
C VAL A 41 2.43 5.67 15.75
N ALA A 42 3.72 5.49 16.06
CA ALA A 42 4.70 6.57 16.04
C ALA A 42 4.80 7.21 14.63
N THR A 43 4.82 6.40 13.57
CA THR A 43 4.77 6.88 12.18
C THR A 43 3.53 7.72 11.93
N GLY A 44 2.36 7.28 12.38
CA GLY A 44 1.11 8.01 12.26
C GLY A 44 1.14 9.37 12.96
N VAL A 45 1.71 9.44 14.17
CA VAL A 45 1.90 10.69 14.91
C VAL A 45 2.84 11.64 14.17
N ILE A 46 3.97 11.14 13.68
CA ILE A 46 4.92 11.95 12.90
C ILE A 46 4.26 12.49 11.62
N LEU A 47 3.50 11.66 10.89
CA LEU A 47 2.74 12.10 9.71
C LEU A 47 1.71 13.16 10.05
N ALA A 48 1.02 13.04 11.18
CA ALA A 48 0.07 14.06 11.64
C ALA A 48 0.78 15.40 11.94
N LEU A 49 1.95 15.34 12.57
CA LEU A 49 2.78 16.54 12.81
C LEU A 49 3.24 17.17 11.49
N VAL A 50 3.71 16.37 10.54
CA VAL A 50 4.08 16.84 9.19
C VAL A 50 2.88 17.50 8.50
N GLY A 51 1.68 16.90 8.62
CA GLY A 51 0.44 17.47 8.10
C GLY A 51 0.08 18.83 8.73
N LEU A 52 0.26 18.96 10.04
CA LEU A 52 0.05 20.23 10.76
C LEU A 52 1.06 21.29 10.31
N ILE A 53 2.33 20.93 10.16
CA ILE A 53 3.37 21.85 9.65
C ILE A 53 3.03 22.26 8.22
N ALA A 54 2.66 21.34 7.35
CA ALA A 54 2.27 21.63 5.98
C ALA A 54 1.05 22.56 5.90
N ARG A 55 0.11 22.43 6.85
CA ARG A 55 -1.04 23.34 6.96
C ARG A 55 -0.62 24.75 7.39
N ALA A 56 0.36 24.87 8.29
CA ALA A 56 0.81 26.17 8.83
C ALA A 56 1.76 26.91 7.90
N VAL A 57 2.70 26.22 7.27
CA VAL A 57 3.80 26.78 6.47
C VAL A 57 3.53 26.66 4.95
N GLY A 58 2.55 25.83 4.56
CA GLY A 58 2.28 25.49 3.16
C GLY A 58 3.05 24.24 2.71
N THR A 59 2.80 23.81 1.48
CA THR A 59 3.34 22.56 0.91
C THR A 59 4.58 22.76 0.03
N GLY A 60 5.05 24.00 -0.13
CA GLY A 60 6.18 24.33 -1.01
C GLY A 60 7.45 23.55 -0.70
N TRP A 61 7.78 23.40 0.59
CA TRP A 61 8.95 22.65 1.06
C TRP A 61 8.87 21.16 0.74
N ILE A 62 7.66 20.55 0.76
CA ILE A 62 7.43 19.16 0.38
C ILE A 62 7.74 18.97 -1.10
N ASN A 63 7.25 19.89 -1.96
CA ASN A 63 7.50 19.83 -3.39
C ASN A 63 8.98 20.03 -3.73
N TRP A 64 9.69 20.86 -2.97
CA TRP A 64 11.14 21.04 -3.10
C TRP A 64 11.92 19.79 -2.68
N MET A 65 11.54 19.16 -1.57
CA MET A 65 12.20 17.95 -1.04
C MET A 65 11.89 16.70 -1.86
N LEU A 66 10.71 16.63 -2.48
CA LEU A 66 10.21 15.48 -3.22
C LEU A 66 9.92 15.83 -4.70
N PRO A 67 10.96 16.21 -5.48
CA PRO A 67 10.79 16.36 -6.91
C PRO A 67 10.39 15.02 -7.56
N PRO A 68 9.82 15.03 -8.78
CA PRO A 68 9.32 13.81 -9.45
C PRO A 68 10.36 12.68 -9.56
N LEU A 69 11.63 13.03 -9.73
CA LEU A 69 12.74 12.07 -9.77
C LEU A 69 12.88 11.30 -8.45
N VAL A 70 12.86 12.02 -7.32
CA VAL A 70 12.97 11.41 -5.98
C VAL A 70 11.75 10.54 -5.70
N THR A 71 10.55 11.04 -5.99
CA THR A 71 9.31 10.28 -5.81
C THR A 71 9.32 9.01 -6.64
N GLY A 72 9.72 9.08 -7.91
CA GLY A 72 9.83 7.92 -8.80
C GLY A 72 10.85 6.89 -8.30
N THR A 73 12.01 7.35 -7.83
CA THR A 73 13.04 6.46 -7.26
C THR A 73 12.53 5.75 -6.00
N ILE A 74 11.82 6.43 -5.11
CA ILE A 74 11.22 5.83 -3.91
C ILE A 74 10.24 4.72 -4.30
N VAL A 75 9.35 4.97 -5.26
CA VAL A 75 8.38 3.96 -5.75
C VAL A 75 9.11 2.75 -6.37
N MET A 76 10.18 2.99 -7.13
CA MET A 76 11.01 1.93 -7.69
C MET A 76 11.64 1.06 -6.59
N VAL A 77 12.20 1.67 -5.54
CA VAL A 77 12.81 0.95 -4.40
C VAL A 77 11.76 0.13 -3.66
N ILE A 78 10.54 0.64 -3.47
CA ILE A 78 9.42 -0.13 -2.88
C ILE A 78 9.16 -1.38 -3.73
N GLY A 79 9.08 -1.23 -5.05
CA GLY A 79 8.90 -2.36 -5.98
C GLY A 79 10.00 -3.42 -5.86
N PHE A 80 11.25 -3.01 -5.80
CA PHE A 80 12.38 -3.92 -5.60
C PHE A 80 12.34 -4.64 -4.25
N ASN A 81 11.96 -3.96 -3.18
CA ASN A 81 11.79 -4.59 -1.86
C ASN A 81 10.71 -5.68 -1.86
N LEU A 82 9.67 -5.52 -2.69
CA LEU A 82 8.59 -6.51 -2.84
C LEU A 82 8.94 -7.66 -3.79
N ALA A 83 10.00 -7.52 -4.60
CA ALA A 83 10.41 -8.55 -5.57
C ALA A 83 10.72 -9.90 -4.91
N GLY A 84 11.29 -9.89 -3.69
CA GLY A 84 11.53 -11.10 -2.90
C GLY A 84 10.25 -11.85 -2.54
N ALA A 85 9.21 -11.12 -2.13
CA ALA A 85 7.90 -11.69 -1.83
C ALA A 85 7.21 -12.24 -3.10
N ALA A 86 7.30 -11.51 -4.21
CA ALA A 86 6.78 -11.95 -5.51
C ALA A 86 7.49 -13.24 -6.00
N LYS A 87 8.83 -13.31 -5.87
CA LYS A 87 9.60 -14.51 -6.17
C LYS A 87 9.18 -15.70 -5.31
N GLY A 88 8.99 -15.48 -3.99
CA GLY A 88 8.52 -16.52 -3.08
C GLY A 88 7.13 -17.02 -3.44
N GLY A 89 6.20 -16.13 -3.76
CA GLY A 89 4.85 -16.49 -4.21
C GLY A 89 4.87 -17.27 -5.53
N LEU A 90 5.71 -16.86 -6.49
CA LEU A 90 5.85 -17.58 -7.75
C LEU A 90 6.51 -18.96 -7.55
N ALA A 91 7.48 -19.07 -6.67
CA ALA A 91 8.17 -20.34 -6.39
C ALA A 91 7.25 -21.37 -5.70
N SER A 92 6.29 -20.93 -4.90
CA SER A 92 5.32 -21.83 -4.22
C SER A 92 4.27 -22.41 -5.15
N GLY A 93 3.96 -21.75 -6.28
CA GLY A 93 2.99 -22.21 -7.28
C GLY A 93 3.34 -21.64 -8.68
N PRO A 94 4.39 -22.15 -9.35
CA PRO A 94 4.92 -21.53 -10.57
C PRO A 94 3.90 -21.43 -11.70
N LEU A 95 3.11 -22.49 -11.90
CA LEU A 95 2.11 -22.54 -12.95
C LEU A 95 0.99 -21.54 -12.68
N LEU A 96 0.43 -21.58 -11.47
CA LEU A 96 -0.66 -20.70 -11.06
C LEU A 96 -0.21 -19.23 -11.04
N GLY A 97 0.97 -18.97 -10.47
CA GLY A 97 1.56 -17.62 -10.44
C GLY A 97 1.81 -17.06 -11.84
N THR A 98 2.33 -17.87 -12.75
CA THR A 98 2.57 -17.45 -14.14
C THR A 98 1.25 -17.16 -14.87
N ILE A 99 0.24 -18.02 -14.75
CA ILE A 99 -1.08 -17.81 -15.37
C ILE A 99 -1.72 -16.52 -14.84
N THR A 100 -1.68 -16.31 -13.53
CA THR A 100 -2.22 -15.10 -12.90
C THR A 100 -1.49 -13.84 -13.39
N LEU A 101 -0.17 -13.86 -13.45
CA LEU A 101 0.63 -12.74 -13.93
C LEU A 101 0.34 -12.43 -15.40
N LEU A 102 0.27 -13.44 -16.25
CA LEU A 102 -0.07 -13.28 -17.67
C LEU A 102 -1.50 -12.75 -17.84
N ALA A 103 -2.46 -13.19 -17.03
CA ALA A 103 -3.81 -12.68 -17.06
C ALA A 103 -3.84 -11.19 -16.68
N ILE A 104 -3.16 -10.78 -15.60
CA ILE A 104 -3.04 -9.36 -15.21
C ILE A 104 -2.43 -8.53 -16.34
N ALA A 105 -1.30 -9.00 -16.90
CA ALA A 105 -0.62 -8.31 -17.99
C ALA A 105 -1.50 -8.18 -19.23
N SER A 106 -2.23 -9.24 -19.58
CA SER A 106 -3.17 -9.25 -20.71
C SER A 106 -4.32 -8.26 -20.49
N PHE A 107 -4.95 -8.28 -19.33
CA PHE A 107 -6.00 -7.30 -19.03
C PHE A 107 -5.46 -5.86 -19.02
N ALA A 108 -4.27 -5.63 -18.50
CA ALA A 108 -3.66 -4.30 -18.48
C ALA A 108 -3.32 -3.79 -19.89
N ALA A 109 -2.85 -4.69 -20.78
CA ALA A 109 -2.42 -4.31 -22.13
C ALA A 109 -3.58 -4.19 -23.13
N PHE A 110 -4.56 -5.09 -23.07
CA PHE A 110 -5.60 -5.19 -24.10
C PHE A 110 -6.94 -4.60 -23.69
N SER A 111 -7.22 -4.45 -22.37
CA SER A 111 -8.48 -3.88 -21.91
C SER A 111 -8.43 -2.36 -21.88
N ARG A 112 -9.56 -1.72 -22.23
CA ARG A 112 -9.73 -0.26 -22.24
C ARG A 112 -10.83 0.15 -21.26
N GLY A 113 -10.81 1.40 -20.86
CA GLY A 113 -11.82 1.98 -19.99
C GLY A 113 -11.82 1.35 -18.60
N PHE A 114 -12.98 0.96 -18.09
CA PHE A 114 -13.16 0.43 -16.73
C PHE A 114 -12.42 -0.89 -16.51
N LEU A 115 -12.48 -1.82 -17.48
CA LEU A 115 -11.82 -3.13 -17.39
C LEU A 115 -10.30 -3.01 -17.25
N GLY A 116 -9.67 -2.07 -17.97
CA GLY A 116 -8.25 -1.81 -17.84
C GLY A 116 -7.87 -1.29 -16.45
N ARG A 117 -8.76 -0.51 -15.81
CA ARG A 117 -8.51 0.01 -14.46
C ARG A 117 -8.58 -1.06 -13.37
N ILE A 118 -9.38 -2.11 -13.58
CA ILE A 118 -9.52 -3.24 -12.64
C ILE A 118 -8.75 -4.49 -13.09
N SER A 119 -7.76 -4.33 -13.99
CA SER A 119 -6.98 -5.43 -14.57
C SER A 119 -6.34 -6.36 -13.53
N ILE A 120 -5.80 -5.80 -12.45
CA ILE A 120 -5.21 -6.59 -11.35
C ILE A 120 -6.29 -7.47 -10.70
N PHE A 121 -7.46 -6.90 -10.38
CA PHE A 121 -8.57 -7.64 -9.79
C PHE A 121 -9.03 -8.77 -10.72
N LEU A 122 -9.21 -8.50 -12.01
CA LEU A 122 -9.61 -9.51 -13.00
C LEU A 122 -8.57 -10.64 -13.12
N GLY A 123 -7.29 -10.30 -13.11
CA GLY A 123 -6.22 -11.30 -13.13
C GLY A 123 -6.21 -12.17 -11.88
N VAL A 124 -6.45 -11.59 -10.71
CA VAL A 124 -6.58 -12.36 -9.45
C VAL A 124 -7.81 -13.28 -9.49
N VAL A 125 -8.94 -12.83 -10.02
CA VAL A 125 -10.14 -13.67 -10.21
C VAL A 125 -9.83 -14.85 -11.13
N VAL A 126 -9.15 -14.63 -12.26
CA VAL A 126 -8.72 -15.71 -13.15
C VAL A 126 -7.80 -16.68 -12.42
N GLY A 127 -6.80 -16.17 -11.68
CA GLY A 127 -5.90 -17.02 -10.90
C GLY A 127 -6.65 -17.86 -9.86
N TYR A 128 -7.62 -17.28 -9.17
CA TYR A 128 -8.44 -18.00 -8.20
C TYR A 128 -9.29 -19.10 -8.84
N VAL A 129 -9.92 -18.81 -9.99
CA VAL A 129 -10.70 -19.81 -10.74
C VAL A 129 -9.81 -20.97 -11.18
N VAL A 130 -8.62 -20.68 -11.68
CA VAL A 130 -7.65 -21.71 -12.09
C VAL A 130 -7.21 -22.54 -10.86
N ALA A 131 -6.90 -21.90 -9.74
CA ALA A 131 -6.55 -22.59 -8.50
C ALA A 131 -7.69 -23.51 -8.02
N PHE A 132 -8.93 -23.05 -8.15
CA PHE A 132 -10.11 -23.85 -7.80
C PHE A 132 -10.25 -25.09 -8.69
N ILE A 133 -10.07 -24.94 -10.00
CA ILE A 133 -10.12 -26.05 -10.95
C ILE A 133 -8.97 -27.06 -10.70
N MET A 134 -7.80 -26.57 -10.32
CA MET A 134 -6.63 -27.40 -9.99
C MET A 134 -6.75 -28.09 -8.63
N GLY A 135 -7.72 -27.71 -7.79
CA GLY A 135 -7.90 -28.27 -6.45
C GLY A 135 -6.92 -27.72 -5.40
N ASP A 136 -6.19 -26.65 -5.75
CA ASP A 136 -5.20 -26.02 -4.84
C ASP A 136 -5.84 -25.10 -3.80
N VAL A 137 -7.14 -24.83 -3.91
CA VAL A 137 -7.86 -23.97 -2.96
C VAL A 137 -8.18 -24.75 -1.68
N LYS A 138 -7.50 -24.38 -0.61
CA LYS A 138 -7.74 -24.92 0.73
C LYS A 138 -8.94 -24.23 1.36
N THR A 139 -10.06 -24.94 1.48
CA THR A 139 -11.31 -24.41 2.07
C THR A 139 -11.41 -24.67 3.57
N ASP A 140 -10.50 -25.46 4.15
CA ASP A 140 -10.52 -25.85 5.58
C ASP A 140 -10.54 -24.63 6.51
N GLY A 141 -9.78 -23.58 6.16
CA GLY A 141 -9.76 -22.33 6.92
C GLY A 141 -11.09 -21.56 6.89
N ILE A 142 -11.85 -21.71 5.81
CA ILE A 142 -13.17 -21.06 5.66
C ILE A 142 -14.21 -21.80 6.49
N SER A 143 -14.20 -23.14 6.44
CA SER A 143 -15.14 -23.96 7.21
C SER A 143 -14.87 -23.90 8.73
N ALA A 144 -13.62 -23.71 9.14
CA ALA A 144 -13.23 -23.54 10.54
C ALA A 144 -13.41 -22.10 11.05
N ALA A 145 -13.64 -21.12 10.17
CA ALA A 145 -13.79 -19.71 10.55
C ALA A 145 -15.10 -19.48 11.30
N LYS A 146 -15.01 -18.74 12.40
CA LYS A 146 -16.21 -18.31 13.13
C LYS A 146 -16.93 -17.23 12.34
N TRP A 147 -18.24 -17.36 12.14
CA TRP A 147 -19.08 -16.36 11.48
C TRP A 147 -19.03 -14.98 12.17
N PHE A 148 -18.91 -15.00 13.50
CA PHE A 148 -18.74 -13.82 14.32
C PHE A 148 -17.55 -14.05 15.26
N ALA A 149 -16.51 -13.27 15.10
CA ALA A 149 -15.37 -13.27 16.00
C ALA A 149 -15.00 -11.83 16.35
N ALA A 150 -14.79 -11.55 17.63
CA ALA A 150 -14.22 -10.30 18.04
C ALA A 150 -12.73 -10.28 17.63
N PRO A 151 -12.21 -9.15 17.09
CA PRO A 151 -10.80 -9.03 16.81
C PRO A 151 -9.99 -9.07 18.11
N THR A 152 -8.83 -9.71 18.05
CA THR A 152 -7.87 -9.68 19.16
C THR A 152 -7.11 -8.35 19.08
N PHE A 153 -7.28 -7.53 20.12
CA PHE A 153 -6.57 -6.27 20.22
C PHE A 153 -5.21 -6.48 20.90
N THR A 154 -4.15 -6.03 20.26
CA THR A 154 -2.80 -6.00 20.84
C THR A 154 -2.47 -4.54 21.14
N SER A 155 -2.13 -4.24 22.38
CA SER A 155 -1.71 -2.89 22.75
C SER A 155 -0.33 -2.59 22.16
N PRO A 156 -0.14 -1.39 21.57
CA PRO A 156 1.16 -1.00 21.05
C PRO A 156 2.17 -0.75 22.17
N GLU A 157 3.39 -1.28 22.00
CA GLU A 157 4.52 -1.02 22.88
C GLU A 157 5.52 -0.10 22.18
N PHE A 158 5.96 0.96 22.87
CA PHE A 158 6.88 1.94 22.30
C PHE A 158 8.33 1.61 22.70
N LYS A 159 9.11 1.13 21.72
CA LYS A 159 10.57 0.98 21.84
C LYS A 159 11.27 1.94 20.89
N MET A 160 12.33 2.59 21.36
CA MET A 160 13.07 3.56 20.54
C MET A 160 13.70 2.90 19.31
N SER A 161 14.17 1.67 19.43
CA SER A 161 14.72 0.89 18.30
C SER A 161 13.72 0.72 17.17
N ALA A 162 12.47 0.39 17.50
CA ALA A 162 11.40 0.27 16.51
C ALA A 162 11.03 1.63 15.92
N ILE A 163 10.89 2.67 16.74
CA ILE A 163 10.56 4.02 16.25
C ILE A 163 11.59 4.47 15.22
N VAL A 164 12.89 4.33 15.49
CA VAL A 164 13.97 4.67 14.56
C VAL A 164 13.88 3.86 13.26
N LEU A 165 13.56 2.56 13.35
CA LEU A 165 13.37 1.69 12.18
C LEU A 165 12.23 2.16 11.28
N PHE A 166 11.18 2.78 11.86
CA PHE A 166 10.02 3.25 11.12
C PHE A 166 10.12 4.70 10.61
N ILE A 167 11.10 5.50 11.06
CA ILE A 167 11.29 6.89 10.57
C ILE A 167 11.41 6.98 9.05
N PRO A 168 12.19 6.13 8.35
CA PRO A 168 12.28 6.20 6.89
C PRO A 168 10.94 5.98 6.18
N VAL A 169 10.04 5.21 6.80
CA VAL A 169 8.70 4.96 6.25
C VAL A 169 7.90 6.26 6.12
N VAL A 170 8.09 7.21 7.04
CA VAL A 170 7.40 8.51 6.98
C VAL A 170 7.69 9.23 5.66
N LEU A 171 8.96 9.28 5.24
CA LEU A 171 9.36 9.92 3.98
C LEU A 171 8.76 9.20 2.77
N VAL A 172 8.77 7.86 2.82
CA VAL A 172 8.16 7.03 1.77
C VAL A 172 6.67 7.30 1.67
N LEU A 173 5.96 7.35 2.80
CA LEU A 173 4.51 7.61 2.83
C LEU A 173 4.16 9.01 2.32
N ILE A 174 4.97 10.02 2.66
CA ILE A 174 4.76 11.37 2.13
C ILE A 174 4.91 11.36 0.60
N ALA A 175 5.97 10.73 0.09
CA ALA A 175 6.22 10.63 -1.36
C ALA A 175 5.12 9.87 -2.09
N GLU A 176 4.68 8.73 -1.54
CA GLU A 176 3.61 7.89 -2.08
C GLU A 176 2.28 8.66 -2.12
N ASN A 177 1.90 9.30 -1.02
CA ASN A 177 0.66 10.07 -0.94
C ASN A 177 0.67 11.29 -1.88
N VAL A 178 1.78 12.01 -1.95
CA VAL A 178 1.94 13.13 -2.91
C VAL A 178 1.85 12.61 -4.35
N GLY A 179 2.46 11.48 -4.65
CA GLY A 179 2.38 10.82 -5.96
C GLY A 179 0.94 10.44 -6.33
N HIS A 180 0.21 9.80 -5.40
CA HIS A 180 -1.19 9.42 -5.61
C HIS A 180 -2.10 10.62 -5.84
N VAL A 181 -1.99 11.67 -5.02
CA VAL A 181 -2.80 12.89 -5.18
C VAL A 181 -2.51 13.58 -6.51
N LYS A 182 -1.24 13.69 -6.91
CA LYS A 182 -0.85 14.26 -8.20
C LYS A 182 -1.38 13.43 -9.37
N ALA A 183 -1.28 12.10 -9.30
CA ALA A 183 -1.79 11.21 -10.33
C ALA A 183 -3.31 11.36 -10.49
N VAL A 184 -4.07 11.34 -9.38
CA VAL A 184 -5.52 11.53 -9.42
C VAL A 184 -5.90 12.93 -9.93
N SER A 185 -5.20 13.97 -9.50
CA SER A 185 -5.43 15.34 -9.97
C SER A 185 -5.21 15.46 -11.49
N SER A 186 -4.18 14.80 -12.03
CA SER A 186 -3.93 14.79 -13.47
C SER A 186 -5.00 14.06 -14.29
N MET A 187 -5.60 13.00 -13.72
CA MET A 187 -6.66 12.22 -14.36
C MET A 187 -8.03 12.90 -14.32
N THR A 188 -8.30 13.65 -13.27
CA THR A 188 -9.63 14.23 -13.01
C THR A 188 -9.73 15.70 -13.37
N GLU A 189 -8.61 16.31 -13.80
CA GLU A 189 -8.50 17.76 -14.07
C GLU A 189 -8.89 18.65 -12.87
N ILE A 190 -9.14 18.04 -11.72
CA ILE A 190 -9.45 18.75 -10.48
C ILE A 190 -8.16 19.44 -9.99
N GLY A 191 -8.15 20.75 -9.97
CA GLY A 191 -7.01 21.57 -9.56
C GLY A 191 -6.35 22.40 -10.67
N ARG A 192 -6.69 22.19 -11.95
CA ARG A 192 -6.21 23.07 -13.04
C ARG A 192 -6.84 24.46 -13.04
N ALA A 193 -7.95 24.64 -12.32
CA ALA A 193 -8.66 25.92 -12.25
C ALA A 193 -8.09 26.91 -11.22
N HIS A 194 -6.99 26.57 -10.53
CA HIS A 194 -6.41 27.38 -9.45
C HIS A 194 -4.88 27.53 -9.57
N VAL A 195 -4.33 27.41 -10.77
CA VAL A 195 -2.93 27.76 -11.06
C VAL A 195 -2.91 28.94 -12.04
#